data_c9283a7ff173c672692244c3d4b81b82
#
_entry.id   c9283a7ff173c672692244c3d4b81b82
#
_cell.length_a   1.000
_cell.length_b   1.000
_cell.length_c   1.000
_cell.angle_alpha   90.00
_cell.angle_beta   90.00
_cell.angle_gamma   90.00
#
_symmetry.space_group_name_H-M   'P 1'
#
loop_
_entity.id
_entity.type
_entity.pdbx_description
1 polymer ?
#
loop_
_entity_poly.entity_id
_entity_poly.type
_entity_poly.pdbx_seq_one_letter_code
_entity_poly.pdbx_strand_id
1 'polypeptide(L)'
;MEMHQIRYFLAVGRTLNFTRAAEECNVAQPSLTRAIKQLEAELGGDLFRRERPAAQLTELGQRMHPLLKQCYEAAVGARSLATSFKGGKIGTLRIAIANAVDIALLIPHLNHLKRMFNTLEFRLLRGNSKEIGELLKAGEAELGIAVDIDRDWDRLDSWPLFTESFQLVVNRSHPLADKDRVEFDALEEQHLLSRAYCEYAERLSAALRAANVDVRIGHDVSCENDLIKLLEADIGIAIVPRSASTPETLRRAEIEGLDVKRTVQLYGVAGRERTAVASAAMKMLRSADWQVFTRPVAPSKDEKPSLSIIAA
;
A
#
# COMPACT_ATOMS: atom_id res chain seq x y z
N MET A 1 19.41 -14.44 -22.41
CA MET A 1 18.63 -13.97 -21.23
C MET A 1 17.14 -14.20 -21.47
N GLU A 2 16.52 -15.06 -20.68
CA GLU A 2 15.14 -15.50 -20.86
C GLU A 2 14.22 -14.86 -19.81
N MET A 3 12.97 -14.59 -20.17
CA MET A 3 12.02 -13.92 -19.27
C MET A 3 11.77 -14.68 -17.96
N HIS A 4 11.81 -16.00 -17.98
CA HIS A 4 11.65 -16.79 -16.76
C HIS A 4 12.84 -16.66 -15.81
N GLN A 5 14.07 -16.49 -16.33
CA GLN A 5 15.27 -16.26 -15.53
C GLN A 5 15.18 -14.90 -14.80
N ILE A 6 14.73 -13.85 -15.50
CA ILE A 6 14.50 -12.53 -14.90
C ILE A 6 13.43 -12.63 -13.79
N ARG A 7 12.31 -13.31 -14.05
CA ARG A 7 11.25 -13.53 -13.06
C ARG A 7 11.78 -14.20 -11.79
N TYR A 8 12.63 -15.23 -11.95
CA TYR A 8 13.20 -15.95 -10.81
C TYR A 8 14.20 -15.08 -10.04
N PHE A 9 15.03 -14.31 -10.73
CA PHE A 9 15.93 -13.34 -10.11
C PHE A 9 15.16 -12.33 -9.26
N LEU A 10 14.10 -11.73 -9.80
CA LEU A 10 13.27 -10.76 -9.08
C LEU A 10 12.55 -11.39 -7.88
N ALA A 11 12.09 -12.65 -8.00
CA ALA A 11 11.46 -13.37 -6.90
C ALA A 11 12.45 -13.63 -5.75
N VAL A 12 13.69 -14.07 -6.06
CA VAL A 12 14.73 -14.27 -5.05
C VAL A 12 15.16 -12.93 -4.44
N GLY A 13 15.30 -11.87 -5.24
CA GLY A 13 15.64 -10.53 -4.76
C GLY A 13 14.62 -9.97 -3.75
N ARG A 14 13.35 -10.34 -3.89
CA ARG A 14 12.27 -9.94 -2.97
C ARG A 14 12.22 -10.81 -1.72
N THR A 15 12.32 -12.13 -1.87
CA THR A 15 12.15 -13.07 -0.75
C THR A 15 13.42 -13.31 0.04
N LEU A 16 14.59 -13.02 -0.56
CA LEU A 16 15.93 -13.35 -0.09
C LEU A 16 16.09 -14.85 0.28
N ASN A 17 15.25 -15.68 -0.33
CA ASN A 17 15.17 -17.11 -0.08
C ASN A 17 14.83 -17.88 -1.36
N PHE A 18 15.73 -18.76 -1.81
CA PHE A 18 15.57 -19.53 -3.04
C PHE A 18 14.40 -20.53 -3.00
N THR A 19 14.13 -21.14 -1.85
CA THR A 19 13.04 -22.10 -1.68
C THR A 19 11.70 -21.38 -1.78
N ARG A 20 11.53 -20.29 -1.02
CA ARG A 20 10.31 -19.48 -1.05
C ARG A 20 10.06 -18.85 -2.42
N ALA A 21 11.12 -18.39 -3.09
CA ALA A 21 11.00 -17.88 -4.46
C ALA A 21 10.57 -18.95 -5.45
N ALA A 22 11.03 -20.21 -5.29
CA ALA A 22 10.64 -21.31 -6.13
C ALA A 22 9.15 -21.67 -5.93
N GLU A 23 8.67 -21.69 -4.70
CA GLU A 23 7.25 -21.87 -4.36
C GLU A 23 6.38 -20.78 -5.00
N GLU A 24 6.76 -19.50 -4.86
CA GLU A 24 6.06 -18.38 -5.49
C GLU A 24 6.05 -18.44 -7.03
N CYS A 25 7.11 -18.98 -7.61
CA CYS A 25 7.22 -19.17 -9.05
C CYS A 25 6.57 -20.46 -9.58
N ASN A 26 6.06 -21.33 -8.69
CA ASN A 26 5.52 -22.66 -8.99
C ASN A 26 6.52 -23.55 -9.76
N VAL A 27 7.77 -23.60 -9.28
CA VAL A 27 8.83 -24.44 -9.86
C VAL A 27 9.66 -25.13 -8.77
N ALA A 28 10.36 -26.20 -9.15
CA ALA A 28 11.32 -26.83 -8.25
C ALA A 28 12.53 -25.91 -7.99
N GLN A 29 12.97 -25.82 -6.75
CA GLN A 29 14.12 -25.00 -6.34
C GLN A 29 15.40 -25.28 -7.15
N PRO A 30 15.76 -26.53 -7.54
CA PRO A 30 16.90 -26.78 -8.41
C PRO A 30 16.76 -26.13 -9.79
N SER A 31 15.54 -26.08 -10.36
CA SER A 31 15.26 -25.45 -11.65
C SER A 31 15.43 -23.94 -11.60
N LEU A 32 14.90 -23.32 -10.54
CA LEU A 32 15.07 -21.88 -10.28
C LEU A 32 16.55 -21.53 -10.11
N THR A 33 17.28 -22.30 -9.32
CA THR A 33 18.71 -22.12 -9.08
C THR A 33 19.52 -22.22 -10.37
N ARG A 34 19.22 -23.21 -11.23
CA ARG A 34 19.89 -23.38 -12.53
C ARG A 34 19.63 -22.21 -13.46
N ALA A 35 18.39 -21.73 -13.52
CA ALA A 35 18.02 -20.59 -14.35
C ALA A 35 18.73 -19.28 -13.91
N ILE A 36 18.87 -19.06 -12.60
CA ILE A 36 19.62 -17.91 -12.07
C ILE A 36 21.11 -18.04 -12.44
N LYS A 37 21.73 -19.22 -12.27
CA LYS A 37 23.12 -19.43 -12.67
C LYS A 37 23.37 -19.18 -14.16
N GLN A 38 22.42 -19.53 -15.03
CA GLN A 38 22.52 -19.21 -16.45
C GLN A 38 22.46 -17.71 -16.67
N LEU A 39 21.60 -16.98 -15.99
CA LEU A 39 21.52 -15.53 -16.05
C LEU A 39 22.81 -14.88 -15.57
N GLU A 40 23.38 -15.35 -14.47
CA GLU A 40 24.67 -14.91 -13.92
C GLU A 40 25.82 -15.11 -14.91
N ALA A 41 25.84 -16.27 -15.57
CA ALA A 41 26.85 -16.58 -16.60
C ALA A 41 26.72 -15.66 -17.83
N GLU A 42 25.50 -15.34 -18.26
CA GLU A 42 25.26 -14.43 -19.38
C GLU A 42 25.62 -12.96 -19.03
N LEU A 43 25.40 -12.55 -17.79
CA LEU A 43 25.71 -11.20 -17.30
C LEU A 43 27.18 -11.04 -16.85
N GLY A 44 27.93 -12.14 -16.81
CA GLY A 44 29.37 -12.13 -16.49
C GLY A 44 29.68 -11.97 -15.01
N GLY A 45 28.75 -12.24 -14.10
CA GLY A 45 29.00 -12.18 -12.66
C GLY A 45 27.83 -12.64 -11.82
N ASP A 46 28.12 -12.96 -10.56
CA ASP A 46 27.13 -13.41 -9.61
C ASP A 46 26.17 -12.27 -9.21
N LEU A 47 24.88 -12.56 -9.23
CA LEU A 47 23.82 -11.64 -8.80
C LEU A 47 23.46 -11.80 -7.32
N PHE A 48 23.73 -13.00 -6.74
CA PHE A 48 23.51 -13.30 -5.35
C PHE A 48 24.75 -13.84 -4.66
N ARG A 49 24.98 -13.38 -3.41
CA ARG A 49 25.85 -14.06 -2.45
C ARG A 49 25.01 -15.06 -1.67
N ARG A 50 25.50 -16.31 -1.58
CA ARG A 50 24.86 -17.36 -0.81
C ARG A 50 25.41 -17.35 0.60
N GLU A 51 24.94 -16.42 1.40
CA GLU A 51 25.26 -16.40 2.84
C GLU A 51 24.10 -17.05 3.61
N ARG A 52 24.44 -17.87 4.61
CA ARG A 52 23.43 -18.41 5.51
C ARG A 52 23.20 -17.39 6.64
N PRO A 53 21.94 -17.06 7.03
CA PRO A 53 20.69 -17.78 6.73
C PRO A 53 19.92 -17.28 5.50
N ALA A 54 20.32 -16.19 4.84
CA ALA A 54 19.57 -15.60 3.74
C ALA A 54 20.47 -15.25 2.55
N ALA A 55 19.93 -15.28 1.32
CA ALA A 55 20.61 -14.79 0.13
C ALA A 55 20.69 -13.25 0.17
N GLN A 56 21.78 -12.68 -0.34
CA GLN A 56 21.95 -11.24 -0.47
C GLN A 56 22.31 -10.90 -1.92
N LEU A 57 21.80 -9.77 -2.40
CA LEU A 57 22.22 -9.25 -3.71
C LEU A 57 23.68 -8.80 -3.66
N THR A 58 24.44 -9.18 -4.68
CA THR A 58 25.77 -8.60 -4.92
C THR A 58 25.64 -7.15 -5.38
N GLU A 59 26.76 -6.42 -5.50
CA GLU A 59 26.75 -5.08 -6.10
C GLU A 59 26.19 -5.10 -7.53
N LEU A 60 26.59 -6.11 -8.33
CA LEU A 60 26.03 -6.32 -9.67
C LEU A 60 24.52 -6.60 -9.58
N GLY A 61 24.09 -7.47 -8.66
CA GLY A 61 22.69 -7.79 -8.43
C GLY A 61 21.84 -6.57 -8.06
N GLN A 62 22.37 -5.68 -7.22
CA GLN A 62 21.69 -4.44 -6.82
C GLN A 62 21.54 -3.48 -8.00
N ARG A 63 22.57 -3.32 -8.83
CA ARG A 63 22.54 -2.47 -10.04
C ARG A 63 21.64 -3.04 -11.13
N MET A 64 21.64 -4.37 -11.30
CA MET A 64 20.83 -5.06 -12.31
C MET A 64 19.36 -5.16 -11.92
N HIS A 65 19.01 -5.16 -10.63
CA HIS A 65 17.65 -5.34 -10.15
C HIS A 65 16.65 -4.35 -10.75
N PRO A 66 16.86 -3.02 -10.72
CA PRO A 66 15.93 -2.07 -11.32
C PRO A 66 15.82 -2.23 -12.84
N LEU A 67 16.93 -2.52 -13.54
CA LEU A 67 16.94 -2.69 -14.99
C LEU A 67 16.21 -3.93 -15.44
N LEU A 68 16.45 -5.07 -14.78
CA LEU A 68 15.77 -6.33 -15.07
C LEU A 68 14.28 -6.27 -14.69
N LYS A 69 13.94 -5.55 -13.61
CA LYS A 69 12.55 -5.28 -13.25
C LYS A 69 11.85 -4.51 -14.36
N GLN A 70 12.43 -3.44 -14.86
CA GLN A 70 11.89 -2.63 -15.94
C GLN A 70 11.73 -3.44 -17.25
N CYS A 71 12.72 -4.25 -17.59
CA CYS A 71 12.67 -5.14 -18.76
C CYS A 71 11.52 -6.17 -18.64
N TYR A 72 11.37 -6.81 -17.49
CA TYR A 72 10.31 -7.77 -17.22
C TYR A 72 8.92 -7.13 -17.32
N GLU A 73 8.76 -5.97 -16.70
CA GLU A 73 7.51 -5.20 -16.74
C GLU A 73 7.14 -4.79 -18.16
N ALA A 74 8.10 -4.32 -18.94
CA ALA A 74 7.88 -3.96 -20.35
C ALA A 74 7.43 -5.15 -21.20
N ALA A 75 8.04 -6.33 -21.01
CA ALA A 75 7.66 -7.53 -21.74
C ALA A 75 6.29 -8.08 -21.32
N VAL A 76 5.94 -8.01 -20.04
CA VAL A 76 4.59 -8.32 -19.54
C VAL A 76 3.58 -7.36 -20.15
N GLY A 77 3.91 -6.07 -20.22
CA GLY A 77 3.09 -5.03 -20.85
C GLY A 77 2.84 -5.29 -22.34
N ALA A 78 3.90 -5.60 -23.10
CA ALA A 78 3.80 -5.92 -24.51
C ALA A 78 2.89 -7.13 -24.77
N ARG A 79 3.03 -8.18 -23.96
CA ARG A 79 2.18 -9.38 -24.05
C ARG A 79 0.72 -9.09 -23.72
N SER A 80 0.49 -8.26 -22.71
CA SER A 80 -0.84 -7.82 -22.31
C SER A 80 -1.49 -6.96 -23.39
N LEU A 81 -0.71 -6.04 -23.99
CA LEU A 81 -1.15 -5.22 -25.12
C LEU A 81 -1.55 -6.08 -26.33
N ALA A 82 -0.72 -7.06 -26.70
CA ALA A 82 -1.02 -7.97 -27.80
C ALA A 82 -2.32 -8.78 -27.57
N THR A 83 -2.56 -9.19 -26.32
CA THR A 83 -3.81 -9.87 -25.93
C THR A 83 -5.02 -8.93 -26.02
N SER A 84 -4.86 -7.67 -25.62
CA SER A 84 -5.90 -6.64 -25.72
C SER A 84 -6.23 -6.30 -27.19
N PHE A 85 -5.22 -6.27 -28.05
CA PHE A 85 -5.42 -6.06 -29.49
C PHE A 85 -6.26 -7.16 -30.15
N LYS A 86 -6.09 -8.41 -29.73
CA LYS A 86 -6.91 -9.54 -30.18
C LYS A 86 -8.36 -9.45 -29.70
N GLY A 87 -8.61 -8.81 -28.56
CA GLY A 87 -9.94 -8.61 -27.96
C GLY A 87 -10.67 -7.33 -28.40
N GLY A 88 -10.10 -6.50 -29.25
CA GLY A 88 -10.78 -5.40 -29.96
C GLY A 88 -11.09 -4.14 -29.16
N LYS A 89 -10.76 -4.03 -27.86
CA LYS A 89 -10.89 -2.77 -27.09
C LYS A 89 -9.90 -2.75 -25.92
N ILE A 90 -8.97 -1.81 -25.94
CA ILE A 90 -8.31 -1.35 -24.72
C ILE A 90 -9.37 -0.57 -23.97
N GLY A 91 -9.99 -1.22 -23.00
CA GLY A 91 -11.16 -0.67 -22.32
C GLY A 91 -10.80 0.18 -21.12
N THR A 92 -11.79 0.84 -20.60
CA THR A 92 -11.75 1.53 -19.30
C THR A 92 -11.54 0.53 -18.17
N LEU A 93 -10.51 0.72 -17.35
CA LEU A 93 -10.33 -0.04 -16.11
C LEU A 93 -11.20 0.58 -15.01
N ARG A 94 -12.15 -0.20 -14.50
CA ARG A 94 -13.08 0.24 -13.46
C ARG A 94 -12.63 -0.32 -12.10
N ILE A 95 -12.22 0.59 -11.22
CA ILE A 95 -11.75 0.27 -9.86
C ILE A 95 -12.68 0.94 -8.84
N ALA A 96 -13.23 0.15 -7.94
CA ALA A 96 -13.95 0.67 -6.77
C ALA A 96 -12.98 0.76 -5.58
N ILE A 97 -12.95 1.91 -4.92
CA ILE A 97 -12.00 2.22 -3.84
C ILE A 97 -12.78 2.72 -2.63
N ALA A 98 -12.55 2.12 -1.46
CA ALA A 98 -13.18 2.54 -0.21
C ALA A 98 -12.89 4.02 0.10
N ASN A 99 -13.89 4.72 0.65
CA ASN A 99 -13.76 6.15 0.98
C ASN A 99 -12.59 6.42 1.90
N ALA A 100 -12.30 5.51 2.83
CA ALA A 100 -11.20 5.61 3.78
C ALA A 100 -9.82 5.17 3.23
N VAL A 101 -9.72 4.76 1.95
CA VAL A 101 -8.47 4.42 1.28
C VAL A 101 -8.01 5.58 0.40
N ASP A 102 -6.83 6.11 0.68
CA ASP A 102 -6.26 7.21 -0.10
C ASP A 102 -5.85 6.76 -1.49
N ILE A 103 -6.29 7.49 -2.52
CA ILE A 103 -5.93 7.21 -3.91
C ILE A 103 -4.42 7.42 -4.18
N ALA A 104 -3.77 8.27 -3.40
CA ALA A 104 -2.33 8.53 -3.54
C ALA A 104 -1.50 7.24 -3.49
N LEU A 105 -1.97 6.24 -2.74
CA LEU A 105 -1.38 4.90 -2.69
C LEU A 105 -1.34 4.20 -4.06
N LEU A 106 -2.32 4.48 -4.91
CA LEU A 106 -2.50 3.81 -6.20
C LEU A 106 -1.87 4.59 -7.35
N ILE A 107 -1.62 5.89 -7.20
CA ILE A 107 -1.13 6.75 -8.27
C ILE A 107 0.13 6.21 -8.97
N PRO A 108 1.17 5.74 -8.25
CA PRO A 108 2.35 5.16 -8.91
C PRO A 108 2.00 3.97 -9.81
N HIS A 109 1.08 3.14 -9.37
CA HIS A 109 0.64 1.93 -10.07
C HIS A 109 -0.27 2.28 -11.28
N LEU A 110 -1.18 3.23 -11.10
CA LEU A 110 -2.02 3.74 -12.19
C LEU A 110 -1.19 4.40 -13.28
N ASN A 111 -0.19 5.20 -12.91
CA ASN A 111 0.76 5.80 -13.85
C ASN A 111 1.54 4.73 -14.63
N HIS A 112 1.97 3.66 -13.95
CA HIS A 112 2.65 2.56 -14.61
C HIS A 112 1.73 1.85 -15.61
N LEU A 113 0.49 1.56 -15.24
CA LEU A 113 -0.54 1.00 -16.14
C LEU A 113 -0.79 1.91 -17.35
N LYS A 114 -0.88 3.23 -17.12
CA LYS A 114 -1.09 4.20 -18.22
C LYS A 114 0.06 4.20 -19.21
N ARG A 115 1.30 4.02 -18.76
CA ARG A 115 2.48 3.87 -19.65
C ARG A 115 2.46 2.56 -20.43
N MET A 116 1.99 1.46 -19.80
CA MET A 116 1.87 0.16 -20.46
C MET A 116 0.74 0.11 -21.48
N PHE A 117 -0.34 0.86 -21.25
CA PHE A 117 -1.56 0.87 -22.07
C PHE A 117 -1.92 2.30 -22.44
N ASN A 118 -1.37 2.79 -23.53
CA ASN A 118 -1.42 4.21 -23.94
C ASN A 118 -2.84 4.81 -24.01
N THR A 119 -3.85 4.01 -24.38
CA THR A 119 -5.24 4.43 -24.52
C THR A 119 -6.10 4.03 -23.31
N LEU A 120 -5.48 3.58 -22.23
CA LEU A 120 -6.18 3.18 -21.01
C LEU A 120 -6.89 4.39 -20.38
N GLU A 121 -8.16 4.22 -20.08
CA GLU A 121 -8.94 5.12 -19.24
C GLU A 121 -9.22 4.47 -17.89
N PHE A 122 -9.28 5.28 -16.86
CA PHE A 122 -9.67 4.84 -15.52
C PHE A 122 -11.06 5.37 -15.19
N ARG A 123 -11.89 4.49 -14.66
CA ARG A 123 -13.12 4.87 -13.97
C ARG A 123 -12.99 4.49 -12.50
N LEU A 124 -12.82 5.49 -11.66
CA LEU A 124 -12.66 5.33 -10.23
C LEU A 124 -14.01 5.54 -9.56
N LEU A 125 -14.47 4.52 -8.84
CA LEU A 125 -15.74 4.54 -8.11
C LEU A 125 -15.40 4.61 -6.62
N ARG A 126 -16.17 5.36 -5.86
CA ARG A 126 -16.01 5.51 -4.41
C ARG A 126 -17.23 4.94 -3.70
N GLY A 127 -17.02 4.43 -2.49
CA GLY A 127 -18.08 3.91 -1.66
C GLY A 127 -17.54 3.36 -0.34
N ASN A 128 -18.44 2.93 0.53
CA ASN A 128 -18.10 2.09 1.69
C ASN A 128 -17.88 0.65 1.24
N SER A 129 -17.39 -0.21 2.14
CA SER A 129 -17.10 -1.61 1.83
C SER A 129 -18.30 -2.39 1.28
N LYS A 130 -19.51 -2.11 1.75
CA LYS A 130 -20.73 -2.74 1.25
C LYS A 130 -21.05 -2.32 -0.18
N GLU A 131 -20.99 -1.02 -0.46
CA GLU A 131 -21.20 -0.47 -1.81
C GLU A 131 -20.19 -1.02 -2.81
N ILE A 132 -18.92 -1.15 -2.40
CA ILE A 132 -17.87 -1.76 -3.25
C ILE A 132 -18.19 -3.22 -3.56
N GLY A 133 -18.67 -3.97 -2.57
CA GLY A 133 -19.13 -5.34 -2.77
C GLY A 133 -20.24 -5.41 -3.83
N GLU A 134 -21.24 -4.53 -3.78
CA GLU A 134 -22.32 -4.46 -4.76
C GLU A 134 -21.83 -4.06 -6.16
N LEU A 135 -20.93 -3.08 -6.26
CA LEU A 135 -20.31 -2.69 -7.54
C LEU A 135 -19.55 -3.86 -8.19
N LEU A 136 -18.86 -4.67 -7.39
CA LEU A 136 -18.19 -5.88 -7.87
C LEU A 136 -19.21 -6.95 -8.29
N LYS A 137 -20.25 -7.18 -7.53
CA LYS A 137 -21.33 -8.14 -7.86
C LYS A 137 -22.01 -7.74 -9.18
N ALA A 138 -22.40 -6.49 -9.32
CA ALA A 138 -23.04 -5.95 -10.53
C ALA A 138 -22.13 -5.93 -11.76
N GLY A 139 -20.79 -6.05 -11.58
CA GLY A 139 -19.81 -5.93 -12.67
C GLY A 139 -19.59 -4.48 -13.09
N GLU A 140 -19.98 -3.52 -12.29
CA GLU A 140 -19.69 -2.10 -12.50
C GLU A 140 -18.24 -1.77 -12.18
N ALA A 141 -17.61 -2.54 -11.28
CA ALA A 141 -16.18 -2.54 -11.03
C ALA A 141 -15.57 -3.91 -11.35
N GLU A 142 -14.33 -3.91 -11.86
CA GLU A 142 -13.55 -5.12 -12.13
C GLU A 142 -12.66 -5.49 -10.94
N LEU A 143 -12.18 -4.48 -10.22
CA LEU A 143 -11.34 -4.59 -9.02
C LEU A 143 -11.92 -3.72 -7.91
N GLY A 144 -11.80 -4.19 -6.68
CA GLY A 144 -12.13 -3.45 -5.47
C GLY A 144 -10.90 -3.26 -4.60
N ILE A 145 -10.77 -2.10 -3.94
CA ILE A 145 -9.75 -1.85 -2.92
C ILE A 145 -10.46 -1.32 -1.70
N ALA A 146 -10.51 -2.13 -0.66
CA ALA A 146 -11.27 -1.85 0.55
C ALA A 146 -10.61 -2.50 1.76
N VAL A 147 -11.14 -2.25 2.93
CA VAL A 147 -10.62 -2.82 4.18
C VAL A 147 -11.31 -4.14 4.48
N ASP A 148 -12.59 -4.12 4.75
CA ASP A 148 -13.37 -5.30 5.07
C ASP A 148 -14.66 -5.30 4.21
N ILE A 149 -14.69 -6.09 3.15
CA ILE A 149 -15.93 -6.37 2.43
C ILE A 149 -16.55 -7.61 3.07
N ASP A 150 -17.85 -7.51 3.36
CA ASP A 150 -18.59 -8.60 3.95
C ASP A 150 -18.49 -9.87 3.09
N ARG A 151 -18.16 -10.99 3.71
CA ARG A 151 -17.88 -12.27 3.04
C ARG A 151 -19.15 -13.09 2.77
N ASP A 152 -20.30 -12.49 2.85
CA ASP A 152 -21.59 -13.17 2.55
C ASP A 152 -21.70 -13.66 1.10
N TRP A 153 -20.66 -13.41 0.30
CA TRP A 153 -20.61 -13.83 -1.08
C TRP A 153 -19.38 -14.68 -1.38
N ASP A 154 -19.56 -15.98 -1.56
CA ASP A 154 -18.50 -16.99 -1.79
C ASP A 154 -17.65 -16.76 -3.06
N ARG A 155 -18.10 -15.88 -3.97
CA ARG A 155 -17.38 -15.58 -5.20
C ARG A 155 -16.46 -14.37 -5.13
N LEU A 156 -16.19 -13.87 -3.94
CA LEU A 156 -15.28 -12.74 -3.75
C LEU A 156 -13.90 -13.23 -3.33
N ASP A 157 -12.94 -13.19 -4.27
CA ASP A 157 -11.53 -13.38 -3.96
C ASP A 157 -10.96 -12.13 -3.31
N SER A 158 -10.14 -12.30 -2.28
CA SER A 158 -9.43 -11.19 -1.62
C SER A 158 -7.94 -11.49 -1.47
N TRP A 159 -7.13 -10.43 -1.62
CA TRP A 159 -5.68 -10.49 -1.44
C TRP A 159 -5.23 -9.34 -0.56
N PRO A 160 -4.60 -9.60 0.60
CA PRO A 160 -4.08 -8.54 1.44
C PRO A 160 -2.96 -7.79 0.70
N LEU A 161 -3.03 -6.46 0.71
CA LEU A 161 -1.98 -5.60 0.19
C LEU A 161 -1.02 -5.21 1.31
N PHE A 162 -1.55 -4.58 2.36
CA PHE A 162 -0.78 -4.20 3.54
C PHE A 162 -1.67 -4.06 4.78
N THR A 163 -1.03 -4.14 5.94
CA THR A 163 -1.66 -3.84 7.24
C THR A 163 -1.01 -2.62 7.85
N GLU A 164 -1.81 -1.72 8.38
CA GLU A 164 -1.35 -0.45 8.97
C GLU A 164 -2.05 -0.14 10.29
N SER A 165 -1.39 0.70 11.09
CA SER A 165 -1.93 1.31 12.31
C SER A 165 -2.60 2.64 12.02
N PHE A 166 -3.13 3.26 13.07
CA PHE A 166 -3.69 4.61 13.05
C PHE A 166 -2.77 5.57 13.79
N GLN A 167 -2.82 6.84 13.42
CA GLN A 167 -2.03 7.92 14.01
C GLN A 167 -2.93 9.12 14.29
N LEU A 168 -2.57 9.88 15.31
CA LEU A 168 -3.13 11.20 15.56
C LEU A 168 -2.65 12.18 14.49
N VAL A 169 -3.55 13.05 14.03
CA VAL A 169 -3.25 14.19 13.17
C VAL A 169 -3.81 15.45 13.79
N VAL A 170 -2.96 16.46 13.86
CA VAL A 170 -3.28 17.78 14.46
C VAL A 170 -2.74 18.90 13.59
N ASN A 171 -3.25 20.11 13.79
CA ASN A 171 -2.66 21.32 13.22
C ASN A 171 -1.23 21.54 13.77
N ARG A 172 -0.37 22.20 13.00
CA ARG A 172 0.99 22.58 13.48
C ARG A 172 1.00 23.50 14.68
N SER A 173 -0.04 24.31 14.87
CA SER A 173 -0.20 25.21 16.02
C SER A 173 -0.73 24.50 17.27
N HIS A 174 -1.20 23.27 17.13
CA HIS A 174 -1.80 22.51 18.21
C HIS A 174 -0.74 22.13 19.28
N PRO A 175 -1.07 22.14 20.60
CA PRO A 175 -0.11 21.81 21.66
C PRO A 175 0.55 20.41 21.54
N LEU A 176 -0.08 19.48 20.84
CA LEU A 176 0.45 18.14 20.60
C LEU A 176 1.32 18.03 19.34
N ALA A 177 1.48 19.11 18.56
CA ALA A 177 2.16 19.09 17.27
C ALA A 177 3.66 18.75 17.35
N ASP A 178 4.31 19.08 18.46
CA ASP A 178 5.74 18.84 18.68
C ASP A 178 6.04 17.44 19.26
N LYS A 179 5.00 16.64 19.48
CA LYS A 179 5.14 15.29 20.03
C LYS A 179 5.11 14.25 18.90
N ASP A 180 6.12 13.39 18.83
CA ASP A 180 6.12 12.21 17.94
C ASP A 180 5.22 11.09 18.47
N ARG A 181 4.97 11.08 19.80
CA ARG A 181 4.10 10.12 20.50
C ARG A 181 3.26 10.81 21.55
N VAL A 182 2.03 10.36 21.69
CA VAL A 182 1.08 10.85 22.69
C VAL A 182 0.46 9.67 23.43
N GLU A 183 0.26 9.81 24.71
CA GLU A 183 -0.51 8.89 25.53
C GLU A 183 -2.01 9.17 25.36
N PHE A 184 -2.86 8.21 25.72
CA PHE A 184 -4.31 8.36 25.64
C PHE A 184 -4.82 9.57 26.44
N ASP A 185 -4.26 9.83 27.62
CA ASP A 185 -4.65 10.95 28.49
C ASP A 185 -4.48 12.32 27.81
N ALA A 186 -3.52 12.44 26.88
CA ALA A 186 -3.34 13.66 26.11
C ALA A 186 -4.49 13.96 25.14
N LEU A 187 -5.35 12.97 24.89
CA LEU A 187 -6.55 13.10 24.05
C LEU A 187 -7.78 13.52 24.86
N GLU A 188 -7.69 13.54 26.19
CA GLU A 188 -8.78 13.95 27.05
C GLU A 188 -9.21 15.39 26.73
N GLU A 189 -10.50 15.62 26.72
CA GLU A 189 -11.11 16.92 26.40
C GLU A 189 -10.85 17.45 24.97
N GLN A 190 -10.08 16.75 24.16
CA GLN A 190 -9.85 17.15 22.78
C GLN A 190 -11.11 16.98 21.93
N HIS A 191 -11.28 17.86 20.94
CA HIS A 191 -12.37 17.75 19.97
C HIS A 191 -11.96 16.80 18.85
N LEU A 192 -12.45 15.55 18.90
CA LEU A 192 -12.20 14.55 17.89
C LEU A 192 -13.16 14.73 16.70
N LEU A 193 -12.63 14.90 15.52
CA LEU A 193 -13.36 14.89 14.26
C LEU A 193 -13.69 13.44 13.91
N SER A 194 -14.97 13.09 13.92
CA SER A 194 -15.44 11.74 13.61
C SER A 194 -15.42 11.53 12.09
N ARG A 195 -14.82 10.41 11.66
CA ARG A 195 -14.74 10.02 10.25
C ARG A 195 -15.84 8.98 9.96
N ALA A 196 -17.08 9.42 9.85
CA ALA A 196 -18.24 8.54 9.63
C ALA A 196 -18.11 7.62 8.40
N TYR A 197 -17.27 7.98 7.42
CA TYR A 197 -16.96 7.18 6.24
C TYR A 197 -15.86 6.11 6.47
N CYS A 198 -15.26 6.06 7.66
CA CYS A 198 -14.21 5.11 8.00
C CYS A 198 -14.83 3.87 8.66
N GLU A 199 -14.62 2.71 8.08
CA GLU A 199 -15.12 1.42 8.58
C GLU A 199 -14.60 1.07 9.98
N TYR A 200 -13.51 1.71 10.41
CA TYR A 200 -12.89 1.53 11.73
C TYR A 200 -13.29 2.58 12.78
N ALA A 201 -14.18 3.50 12.45
CA ALA A 201 -14.60 4.56 13.39
C ALA A 201 -15.11 3.99 14.72
N GLU A 202 -15.96 2.95 14.67
CA GLU A 202 -16.50 2.29 15.86
C GLU A 202 -15.40 1.58 16.68
N ARG A 203 -14.46 0.89 16.02
CA ARG A 203 -13.33 0.20 16.68
C ARG A 203 -12.38 1.20 17.36
N LEU A 204 -12.11 2.34 16.73
CA LEU A 204 -11.32 3.41 17.30
C LEU A 204 -12.03 4.02 18.51
N SER A 205 -13.32 4.32 18.40
CA SER A 205 -14.13 4.81 19.52
C SER A 205 -14.18 3.80 20.67
N ALA A 206 -14.29 2.51 20.38
CA ALA A 206 -14.26 1.46 21.40
C ALA A 206 -12.90 1.38 22.10
N ALA A 207 -11.78 1.55 21.37
CA ALA A 207 -10.44 1.57 21.96
C ALA A 207 -10.24 2.77 22.90
N LEU A 208 -10.72 3.96 22.52
CA LEU A 208 -10.69 5.16 23.37
C LEU A 208 -11.52 4.96 24.65
N ARG A 209 -12.74 4.42 24.52
CA ARG A 209 -13.59 4.10 25.70
C ARG A 209 -12.93 3.06 26.61
N ALA A 210 -12.28 2.03 26.04
CA ALA A 210 -11.57 1.01 26.83
C ALA A 210 -10.39 1.57 27.62
N ALA A 211 -9.76 2.65 27.11
CA ALA A 211 -8.71 3.38 27.78
C ALA A 211 -9.25 4.40 28.81
N ASN A 212 -10.58 4.47 29.02
CA ASN A 212 -11.28 5.45 29.88
C ASN A 212 -11.01 6.91 29.48
N VAL A 213 -10.75 7.18 28.20
CA VAL A 213 -10.52 8.55 27.70
C VAL A 213 -11.87 9.12 27.21
N ASP A 214 -12.29 10.21 27.82
CA ASP A 214 -13.48 10.95 27.39
C ASP A 214 -13.11 11.98 26.33
N VAL A 215 -13.19 11.52 25.07
CA VAL A 215 -12.94 12.41 23.92
C VAL A 215 -14.26 13.03 23.48
N ARG A 216 -14.28 14.34 23.35
CA ARG A 216 -15.48 15.02 22.81
C ARG A 216 -15.57 14.77 21.31
N ILE A 217 -16.49 13.88 20.88
CA ILE A 217 -16.82 13.73 19.47
C ILE A 217 -17.62 14.95 19.04
N GLY A 218 -16.95 15.88 18.37
CA GLY A 218 -17.51 17.21 18.10
C GLY A 218 -18.19 17.35 16.75
N HIS A 219 -17.61 16.76 15.70
CA HIS A 219 -18.08 16.95 14.33
C HIS A 219 -17.97 15.67 13.53
N ASP A 220 -19.06 15.31 12.83
CA ASP A 220 -19.06 14.21 11.87
C ASP A 220 -18.62 14.72 10.49
N VAL A 221 -17.60 14.09 9.93
CA VAL A 221 -17.04 14.44 8.63
C VAL A 221 -17.33 13.33 7.64
N SER A 222 -17.83 13.68 6.48
CA SER A 222 -18.27 12.74 5.45
C SER A 222 -17.22 12.43 4.39
N CYS A 223 -16.15 13.22 4.30
CA CYS A 223 -15.06 13.00 3.34
C CYS A 223 -13.70 13.48 3.86
N GLU A 224 -12.63 12.93 3.27
CA GLU A 224 -11.24 13.24 3.68
C GLU A 224 -10.86 14.70 3.40
N ASN A 225 -11.38 15.29 2.33
CA ASN A 225 -11.05 16.68 2.01
C ASN A 225 -11.57 17.68 3.06
N ASP A 226 -12.78 17.45 3.56
CA ASP A 226 -13.36 18.29 4.61
C ASP A 226 -12.62 18.08 5.93
N LEU A 227 -12.25 16.85 6.24
CA LEU A 227 -11.42 16.53 7.40
C LEU A 227 -10.11 17.33 7.39
N ILE A 228 -9.39 17.31 6.26
CA ILE A 228 -8.13 18.05 6.14
C ILE A 228 -8.36 19.53 6.37
N LYS A 229 -9.42 20.12 5.78
CA LYS A 229 -9.72 21.56 5.93
C LYS A 229 -10.06 21.96 7.36
N LEU A 230 -10.80 21.13 8.08
CA LEU A 230 -11.11 21.34 9.49
C LEU A 230 -9.86 21.23 10.36
N LEU A 231 -8.98 20.26 10.10
CA LEU A 231 -7.69 20.15 10.78
C LEU A 231 -6.77 21.34 10.49
N GLU A 232 -6.69 21.82 9.25
CA GLU A 232 -5.92 23.01 8.86
C GLU A 232 -6.44 24.28 9.56
N ALA A 233 -7.74 24.33 9.85
CA ALA A 233 -8.38 25.42 10.60
C ALA A 233 -8.29 25.27 12.13
N ASP A 234 -7.60 24.24 12.63
CA ASP A 234 -7.45 23.92 14.06
C ASP A 234 -8.81 23.75 14.80
N ILE A 235 -9.82 23.19 14.09
CA ILE A 235 -11.16 22.97 14.64
C ILE A 235 -11.22 21.71 15.50
N GLY A 236 -10.21 20.83 15.39
CA GLY A 236 -10.11 19.62 16.20
C GLY A 236 -8.93 18.75 15.80
N ILE A 237 -8.92 17.55 16.34
CA ILE A 237 -7.92 16.51 16.05
C ILE A 237 -8.56 15.33 15.31
N ALA A 238 -7.78 14.50 14.65
CA ALA A 238 -8.32 13.28 14.02
C ALA A 238 -7.38 12.09 14.19
N ILE A 239 -7.97 10.89 14.25
CA ILE A 239 -7.24 9.63 14.19
C ILE A 239 -7.40 9.06 12.79
N VAL A 240 -6.31 9.02 12.03
CA VAL A 240 -6.29 8.62 10.62
C VAL A 240 -5.38 7.43 10.39
N PRO A 241 -5.60 6.65 9.32
CA PRO A 241 -4.67 5.59 8.94
C PRO A 241 -3.28 6.17 8.62
N ARG A 242 -2.25 5.39 8.88
CA ARG A 242 -0.88 5.79 8.60
C ARG A 242 -0.64 6.16 7.13
N SER A 243 -1.30 5.46 6.21
CA SER A 243 -1.17 5.68 4.76
C SER A 243 -1.95 6.88 4.22
N ALA A 244 -2.80 7.53 5.01
CA ALA A 244 -3.53 8.71 4.56
C ALA A 244 -2.56 9.86 4.25
N SER A 245 -2.74 10.56 3.14
CA SER A 245 -1.92 11.73 2.81
C SER A 245 -2.21 12.88 3.77
N THR A 246 -1.16 13.49 4.28
CA THR A 246 -1.27 14.60 5.23
C THR A 246 -0.47 15.79 4.71
N PRO A 247 -1.08 16.96 4.50
CA PRO A 247 -0.38 18.18 4.12
C PRO A 247 0.69 18.57 5.16
N GLU A 248 1.71 19.31 4.73
CA GLU A 248 2.77 19.79 5.62
C GLU A 248 2.28 20.75 6.71
N THR A 249 1.11 21.33 6.55
CA THR A 249 0.42 22.17 7.54
C THR A 249 -0.03 21.39 8.77
N LEU A 250 -0.09 20.07 8.67
CA LEU A 250 -0.50 19.17 9.75
C LEU A 250 0.68 18.38 10.30
N ARG A 251 0.53 17.85 11.51
CA ARG A 251 1.50 17.00 12.21
C ARG A 251 0.88 15.67 12.57
N ARG A 252 1.73 14.65 12.63
CA ARG A 252 1.35 13.30 13.02
C ARG A 252 2.06 12.87 14.29
N ALA A 253 1.35 12.16 15.15
CA ALA A 253 1.91 11.51 16.31
C ALA A 253 1.41 10.07 16.43
N GLU A 254 2.21 9.18 16.95
CA GLU A 254 1.77 7.84 17.34
C GLU A 254 0.98 7.93 18.64
N ILE A 255 -0.10 7.16 18.78
CA ILE A 255 -0.87 7.06 20.02
C ILE A 255 -0.39 5.80 20.73
N GLU A 256 0.25 5.97 21.89
CA GLU A 256 0.75 4.85 22.69
C GLU A 256 -0.40 4.00 23.21
N GLY A 257 -0.27 2.67 23.08
CA GLY A 257 -1.33 1.75 23.51
C GLY A 257 -2.47 1.56 22.52
N LEU A 258 -2.55 2.31 21.41
CA LEU A 258 -3.56 2.10 20.38
C LEU A 258 -3.17 0.91 19.48
N ASP A 259 -3.67 -0.29 19.79
CA ASP A 259 -3.43 -1.50 18.98
C ASP A 259 -4.61 -1.79 18.02
N VAL A 260 -5.08 -0.75 17.33
CA VAL A 260 -6.05 -0.90 16.25
C VAL A 260 -5.31 -0.91 14.92
N LYS A 261 -5.50 -1.98 14.15
CA LYS A 261 -4.89 -2.16 12.83
C LYS A 261 -5.96 -2.48 11.80
N ARG A 262 -5.74 -2.03 10.58
CA ARG A 262 -6.58 -2.39 9.43
C ARG A 262 -5.74 -3.01 8.33
N THR A 263 -6.34 -3.91 7.56
CA THR A 263 -5.70 -4.50 6.38
C THR A 263 -6.40 -4.02 5.13
N VAL A 264 -5.71 -3.29 4.29
CA VAL A 264 -6.19 -2.91 2.95
C VAL A 264 -6.04 -4.13 2.04
N GLN A 265 -7.10 -4.49 1.35
CA GLN A 265 -7.17 -5.66 0.50
C GLN A 265 -7.59 -5.28 -0.92
N LEU A 266 -7.08 -6.04 -1.88
CA LEU A 266 -7.55 -6.06 -3.25
C LEU A 266 -8.63 -7.13 -3.37
N TYR A 267 -9.72 -6.80 -4.04
CA TYR A 267 -10.84 -7.71 -4.26
C TYR A 267 -11.11 -7.91 -5.75
N GLY A 268 -11.59 -9.08 -6.09
CA GLY A 268 -12.03 -9.42 -7.45
C GLY A 268 -13.01 -10.58 -7.44
N VAL A 269 -13.82 -10.69 -8.49
CA VAL A 269 -14.84 -11.75 -8.59
C VAL A 269 -14.22 -13.03 -9.14
N ALA A 270 -14.37 -14.14 -8.40
CA ALA A 270 -13.91 -15.45 -8.79
C ALA A 270 -14.67 -15.97 -10.04
N GLY A 271 -13.95 -16.57 -10.98
CA GLY A 271 -14.54 -17.14 -12.19
C GLY A 271 -15.09 -16.12 -13.20
N ARG A 272 -14.96 -14.82 -12.96
CA ARG A 272 -15.29 -13.78 -13.95
C ARG A 272 -14.10 -13.57 -14.87
N GLU A 273 -14.35 -13.58 -16.19
CA GLU A 273 -13.33 -13.21 -17.17
C GLU A 273 -12.88 -11.77 -16.93
N ARG A 274 -11.58 -11.56 -16.79
CA ARG A 274 -10.98 -10.25 -16.54
C ARG A 274 -10.39 -9.71 -17.83
N THR A 275 -10.54 -8.42 -18.04
CA THR A 275 -9.81 -7.73 -19.11
C THR A 275 -8.30 -7.89 -18.91
N ALA A 276 -7.52 -7.80 -19.99
CA ALA A 276 -6.06 -7.87 -19.90
C ALA A 276 -5.50 -6.80 -18.98
N VAL A 277 -6.11 -5.61 -18.97
CA VAL A 277 -5.74 -4.49 -18.10
C VAL A 277 -6.06 -4.79 -16.65
N ALA A 278 -7.25 -5.31 -16.34
CA ALA A 278 -7.61 -5.69 -14.97
C ALA A 278 -6.69 -6.79 -14.43
N SER A 279 -6.32 -7.76 -15.28
CA SER A 279 -5.37 -8.82 -14.94
C SER A 279 -3.96 -8.27 -14.68
N ALA A 280 -3.49 -7.32 -15.48
CA ALA A 280 -2.21 -6.65 -15.28
C ALA A 280 -2.21 -5.81 -14.00
N ALA A 281 -3.27 -5.02 -13.78
CA ALA A 281 -3.45 -4.22 -12.56
C ALA A 281 -3.44 -5.09 -11.31
N MET A 282 -4.19 -6.18 -11.31
CA MET A 282 -4.22 -7.13 -10.19
C MET A 282 -2.85 -7.72 -9.89
N LYS A 283 -2.12 -8.19 -10.91
CA LYS A 283 -0.77 -8.74 -10.73
C LYS A 283 0.19 -7.70 -10.15
N MET A 284 0.15 -6.48 -10.68
CA MET A 284 1.01 -5.39 -10.24
C MET A 284 0.72 -4.99 -8.79
N LEU A 285 -0.53 -4.77 -8.43
CA LEU A 285 -0.92 -4.40 -7.07
C LEU A 285 -0.56 -5.49 -6.05
N ARG A 286 -0.72 -6.77 -6.41
CA ARG A 286 -0.33 -7.91 -5.55
C ARG A 286 1.18 -8.07 -5.39
N SER A 287 1.97 -7.66 -6.37
CA SER A 287 3.44 -7.74 -6.34
C SER A 287 4.13 -6.46 -5.88
N ALA A 288 3.38 -5.41 -5.63
CA ALA A 288 3.91 -4.13 -5.18
C ALA A 288 4.52 -4.21 -3.78
N ASP A 289 5.57 -3.43 -3.55
CA ASP A 289 6.13 -3.26 -2.21
C ASP A 289 5.34 -2.20 -1.45
N TRP A 290 4.45 -2.66 -0.59
CA TRP A 290 3.64 -1.81 0.27
C TRP A 290 4.30 -1.46 1.60
N GLN A 291 5.52 -1.97 1.88
CA GLN A 291 6.21 -1.75 3.17
C GLN A 291 6.53 -0.28 3.42
N VAL A 292 6.64 0.53 2.37
CA VAL A 292 6.84 1.99 2.48
C VAL A 292 5.76 2.64 3.36
N PHE A 293 4.54 2.11 3.34
CA PHE A 293 3.40 2.63 4.13
C PHE A 293 3.28 2.01 5.53
N THR A 294 4.04 0.96 5.83
CA THR A 294 3.95 0.23 7.09
C THR A 294 5.16 0.42 8.01
N ARG A 295 6.27 0.95 7.49
CA ARG A 295 7.48 1.20 8.30
C ARG A 295 7.26 2.33 9.28
N PRO A 296 7.75 2.21 10.54
CA PRO A 296 7.84 3.33 11.45
C PRO A 296 8.59 4.49 10.79
N VAL A 297 8.10 5.71 10.92
CA VAL A 297 8.88 6.89 10.53
C VAL A 297 10.12 6.86 11.42
N ALA A 298 11.31 6.81 10.82
CA ALA A 298 12.54 7.03 11.58
C ALA A 298 12.43 8.41 12.24
N PRO A 299 12.82 8.56 13.52
CA PRO A 299 12.80 9.85 14.18
C PRO A 299 13.58 10.85 13.33
N SER A 300 13.01 12.02 13.11
CA SER A 300 13.66 13.10 12.36
C SER A 300 14.97 13.41 13.09
N LYS A 301 16.12 13.24 12.40
CA LYS A 301 17.42 13.65 12.88
C LYS A 301 17.54 15.18 12.84
N ASP A 302 16.81 15.87 13.68
CA ASP A 302 17.09 17.23 14.10
C ASP A 302 17.73 17.20 15.49
N GLU A 303 18.82 16.43 15.63
CA GLU A 303 19.81 16.71 16.66
C GLU A 303 20.59 17.95 16.22
N LYS A 304 20.23 19.09 16.80
CA LYS A 304 21.11 20.26 16.84
C LYS A 304 22.48 19.82 17.38
N PRO A 305 23.58 20.09 16.68
CA PRO A 305 24.89 19.84 17.25
C PRO A 305 25.03 20.69 18.52
N SER A 306 25.19 20.04 19.66
CA SER A 306 25.58 20.70 20.90
C SER A 306 26.94 21.36 20.69
N LEU A 307 26.96 22.67 20.55
CA LEU A 307 28.15 23.48 20.66
C LEU A 307 28.67 23.34 22.09
N SER A 308 29.59 22.39 22.30
CA SER A 308 30.44 22.38 23.48
C SER A 308 31.43 23.54 23.33
N ILE A 309 31.19 24.60 24.03
CA ILE A 309 32.14 25.68 24.31
C ILE A 309 33.29 25.06 25.08
N ILE A 310 34.46 24.89 24.44
CA ILE A 310 35.72 24.70 25.15
C ILE A 310 36.21 26.09 25.50
N ALA A 311 36.06 26.47 26.78
CA ALA A 311 36.78 27.58 27.37
C ALA A 311 38.08 27.01 27.96
N ALA A 312 39.19 27.42 27.45
CA ALA A 312 40.46 27.71 28.15
C ALA A 312 41.51 28.16 27.14
#